data_ffa3e340f0ad205bd535d6a9a9ca8f43
#
_entry.id   ffa3e340f0ad205bd535d6a9a9ca8f43
#
_cell.length_a   1.000
_cell.length_b   1.000
_cell.length_c   1.000
_cell.angle_alpha   90.00
_cell.angle_beta   90.00
_cell.angle_gamma   90.00
#
_symmetry.space_group_name_H-M   'P 1'
#
loop_
_entity.id
_entity.type
_entity.pdbx_description
1 polymer ?
#
loop_
_entity_poly.entity_id
_entity_poly.type
_entity_poly.pdbx_seq_one_letter_code
_entity_poly.pdbx_strand_id
1 'polypeptide(L)'
;MQAEDFELITYHGPITLRLEPLNTKPDMTRNTSSGLRRREFLATSMAATLSGPVVAADKTPPRRSSYSIKPVQAWDPVKDTFSPFFPIGWYSFGPSARIEEIAENGANSALYAGLGIEGWHKPDTLKRLDVAHKLGIKVVLGLDGSVVGKVVLGQPKTYGVIPEYVKTFNRHPATLGWQLGDEFSEGAAPRINDAAELLKKLGSRHPTWQVHPHTWGHKAVRKLMARTDVCTFDGYTYLETLGEFHTHSSARVLAWQQAKADLIQSEGWAGNVNVTQAVGCQCGTAKFRFPTAREYRWNVFSAIATAGARGTMNWIYAYWGGFYDKDPKRFFKFRDEVVKPVNLEQRMIARAMETGYNVGEVRSNHDALTRTAIPPAGGGHRPYNSLGHILLHDAKAGKYFLLATNNEAASLEITLSLSKLPTDLKSLDARDEHRKQTVRLQRSGPQQFTLRDKLPPYGVAFYVLS
;
A
#
# COMPACT_ATOMS: atom_id res chain seq x y z
N MET A 1 -22.17 -5.28 37.48
CA MET A 1 -22.50 -5.67 36.11
C MET A 1 -21.71 -6.91 35.81
N GLN A 2 -22.43 -8.02 35.66
CA GLN A 2 -21.91 -9.37 35.53
C GLN A 2 -21.30 -9.56 34.11
N ALA A 3 -20.20 -10.25 34.04
CA ALA A 3 -19.58 -10.68 32.79
C ALA A 3 -20.48 -11.76 32.17
N GLU A 4 -20.99 -11.48 30.96
CA GLU A 4 -21.67 -12.50 30.17
C GLU A 4 -20.63 -13.24 29.32
N ASP A 5 -20.71 -14.58 29.46
CA ASP A 5 -19.88 -15.55 28.78
C ASP A 5 -20.11 -15.52 27.28
N PHE A 6 -19.07 -15.22 26.50
CA PHE A 6 -19.08 -15.41 25.06
C PHE A 6 -18.60 -16.83 24.74
N GLU A 7 -19.53 -17.69 24.35
CA GLU A 7 -19.22 -18.98 23.75
C GLU A 7 -18.47 -18.79 22.42
N LEU A 8 -17.24 -19.28 22.39
CA LEU A 8 -16.43 -19.43 21.18
C LEU A 8 -17.01 -20.59 20.37
N ILE A 9 -17.71 -20.28 19.28
CA ILE A 9 -18.05 -21.31 18.27
C ILE A 9 -16.78 -21.68 17.51
N THR A 10 -16.10 -22.70 17.99
CA THR A 10 -15.01 -23.39 17.27
C THR A 10 -15.61 -24.35 16.26
N TYR A 11 -15.50 -24.05 14.99
CA TYR A 11 -15.79 -24.98 13.91
C TYR A 11 -14.64 -26.01 13.82
N HIS A 12 -14.80 -27.14 14.51
CA HIS A 12 -14.02 -28.35 14.31
C HIS A 12 -14.87 -29.35 13.48
N GLY A 13 -14.74 -29.28 12.17
CA GLY A 13 -15.19 -30.35 11.29
C GLY A 13 -13.98 -31.12 10.76
N PRO A 14 -13.85 -32.42 10.98
CA PRO A 14 -12.78 -33.18 10.36
C PRO A 14 -13.09 -33.41 8.88
N ILE A 15 -12.24 -32.87 8.00
CA ILE A 15 -12.24 -33.25 6.58
C ILE A 15 -11.60 -34.62 6.48
N THR A 16 -12.43 -35.64 6.42
CA THR A 16 -12.01 -37.00 6.15
C THR A 16 -11.82 -37.17 4.66
N LEU A 17 -10.59 -37.02 4.18
CA LEU A 17 -10.21 -37.41 2.82
C LEU A 17 -10.11 -38.96 2.78
N ARG A 18 -11.11 -39.61 2.19
CA ARG A 18 -10.98 -41.00 1.74
C ARG A 18 -10.03 -41.03 0.56
N LEU A 19 -8.84 -41.55 0.75
CA LEU A 19 -7.93 -41.92 -0.32
C LEU A 19 -8.31 -43.34 -0.78
N GLU A 20 -8.88 -43.46 -1.98
CA GLU A 20 -8.92 -44.74 -2.70
C GLU A 20 -7.58 -44.92 -3.44
N PRO A 21 -7.00 -46.15 -3.41
CA PRO A 21 -5.72 -46.36 -4.09
C PRO A 21 -5.93 -46.56 -5.59
N LEU A 22 -5.60 -45.58 -6.37
CA LEU A 22 -5.43 -45.69 -7.82
C LEU A 22 -3.99 -46.07 -8.15
N ASN A 23 -3.85 -47.31 -8.55
CA ASN A 23 -2.63 -47.94 -9.06
C ASN A 23 -2.44 -47.49 -10.52
N THR A 24 -1.72 -46.38 -10.78
CA THR A 24 -1.14 -46.07 -12.10
C THR A 24 0.12 -45.26 -11.91
N LYS A 25 1.20 -45.69 -12.61
CA LYS A 25 2.51 -45.02 -12.63
C LYS A 25 2.36 -43.56 -13.03
N PRO A 26 3.05 -42.63 -12.34
CA PRO A 26 2.94 -41.21 -12.68
C PRO A 26 3.81 -40.88 -13.88
N ASP A 27 3.16 -40.32 -14.90
CA ASP A 27 3.81 -39.53 -15.95
C ASP A 27 4.21 -38.16 -15.34
N MET A 28 5.50 -37.87 -15.31
CA MET A 28 6.10 -36.71 -14.64
C MET A 28 6.00 -35.44 -15.47
N THR A 29 4.79 -34.92 -15.76
CA THR A 29 4.61 -33.59 -16.36
C THR A 29 3.29 -32.93 -16.02
N ARG A 30 2.85 -32.87 -14.78
CA ARG A 30 1.75 -31.96 -14.41
C ARG A 30 1.98 -31.28 -13.07
N ASN A 31 2.24 -30.00 -13.19
CA ASN A 31 2.42 -29.00 -12.14
C ASN A 31 1.08 -28.70 -11.41
N THR A 32 0.81 -29.37 -10.31
CA THR A 32 -0.37 -29.12 -9.48
C THR A 32 0.04 -28.84 -8.05
N SER A 33 0.30 -27.58 -7.73
CA SER A 33 0.18 -27.07 -6.33
C SER A 33 0.44 -25.58 -6.26
N SER A 34 -0.57 -24.76 -6.51
CA SER A 34 -0.42 -23.29 -6.49
C SER A 34 -0.37 -22.67 -5.08
N GLY A 35 -0.89 -23.35 -4.06
CA GLY A 35 -0.98 -22.77 -2.72
C GLY A 35 0.28 -22.92 -1.85
N LEU A 36 0.92 -24.08 -1.88
CA LEU A 36 2.14 -24.35 -1.07
C LEU A 36 3.37 -23.65 -1.65
N ARG A 37 3.51 -23.61 -2.99
CA ARG A 37 4.64 -22.97 -3.67
C ARG A 37 4.67 -21.44 -3.52
N ARG A 38 3.52 -20.79 -3.33
CA ARG A 38 3.43 -19.36 -3.09
C ARG A 38 4.14 -18.95 -1.78
N ARG A 39 3.97 -19.75 -0.73
CA ARG A 39 4.60 -19.49 0.57
C ARG A 39 6.11 -19.71 0.57
N GLU A 40 6.56 -20.76 -0.09
CA GLU A 40 7.98 -21.08 -0.21
C GLU A 40 8.71 -20.09 -1.10
N PHE A 41 8.07 -19.58 -2.17
CA PHE A 41 8.65 -18.60 -3.07
C PHE A 41 8.91 -17.26 -2.37
N LEU A 42 7.96 -16.74 -1.59
CA LEU A 42 8.14 -15.50 -0.82
C LEU A 42 9.27 -15.65 0.20
N ALA A 43 9.33 -16.78 0.91
CA ALA A 43 10.36 -17.03 1.90
C ALA A 43 11.76 -17.16 1.28
N THR A 44 11.89 -17.90 0.18
CA THR A 44 13.17 -18.16 -0.48
C THR A 44 13.68 -16.90 -1.20
N SER A 45 12.80 -16.16 -1.87
CA SER A 45 13.18 -14.92 -2.55
C SER A 45 13.63 -13.83 -1.59
N MET A 46 13.04 -13.74 -0.39
CA MET A 46 13.45 -12.76 0.61
C MET A 46 14.76 -13.13 1.30
N ALA A 47 14.96 -14.40 1.66
CA ALA A 47 16.17 -14.83 2.37
C ALA A 47 17.43 -14.72 1.49
N ALA A 48 17.34 -15.09 0.20
CA ALA A 48 18.46 -15.09 -0.72
C ALA A 48 18.92 -13.67 -1.16
N THR A 49 18.05 -12.66 -1.01
CA THR A 49 18.30 -11.32 -1.56
C THR A 49 18.81 -10.29 -0.54
N LEU A 50 18.83 -10.61 0.75
CA LEU A 50 19.16 -9.64 1.80
C LEU A 50 20.67 -9.37 2.01
N SER A 51 21.57 -10.09 1.33
CA SER A 51 23.02 -10.07 1.60
C SER A 51 23.89 -9.22 0.66
N GLY A 52 23.32 -8.51 -0.32
CA GLY A 52 24.11 -7.71 -1.27
C GLY A 52 24.50 -6.32 -0.71
N PRO A 53 25.67 -5.78 -1.07
CA PRO A 53 26.13 -4.48 -0.62
C PRO A 53 25.30 -3.32 -1.20
N VAL A 54 25.15 -2.25 -0.43
CA VAL A 54 24.72 -0.95 -0.94
C VAL A 54 25.95 -0.25 -1.50
N VAL A 55 25.92 0.09 -2.77
CA VAL A 55 27.03 0.75 -3.48
C VAL A 55 26.66 2.22 -3.73
N ALA A 56 27.60 3.13 -3.51
CA ALA A 56 27.41 4.53 -3.86
C ALA A 56 27.23 4.67 -5.39
N ALA A 57 26.31 5.51 -5.80
CA ALA A 57 26.01 5.71 -7.21
C ALA A 57 27.18 6.37 -7.93
N ASP A 58 27.64 5.76 -9.03
CA ASP A 58 28.58 6.37 -9.94
C ASP A 58 27.80 7.24 -10.93
N LYS A 59 27.99 8.55 -10.89
CA LYS A 59 27.54 9.59 -11.84
C LYS A 59 26.13 9.43 -12.49
N THR A 60 25.19 8.80 -11.82
CA THR A 60 23.80 8.77 -12.32
C THR A 60 23.20 10.17 -12.21
N PRO A 61 22.58 10.71 -13.26
CA PRO A 61 21.96 12.04 -13.18
C PRO A 61 20.96 12.10 -12.01
N PRO A 62 20.85 13.26 -11.34
CA PRO A 62 19.97 13.41 -10.20
C PRO A 62 18.55 13.01 -10.60
N ARG A 63 17.98 12.08 -9.87
CA ARG A 63 16.61 11.64 -10.09
C ARG A 63 15.68 12.69 -9.53
N ARG A 64 14.72 13.13 -10.32
CA ARG A 64 13.70 14.08 -9.83
C ARG A 64 12.94 13.41 -8.69
N SER A 65 12.85 14.09 -7.57
CA SER A 65 12.08 13.65 -6.40
C SER A 65 10.55 13.78 -6.60
N SER A 66 10.11 14.26 -7.76
CA SER A 66 8.70 14.57 -8.02
C SER A 66 8.08 13.62 -9.04
N TYR A 67 7.17 12.80 -8.59
CA TYR A 67 6.32 11.96 -9.42
C TYR A 67 4.98 12.65 -9.71
N SER A 68 4.48 12.51 -10.94
CA SER A 68 3.15 12.99 -11.36
C SER A 68 2.16 11.82 -11.52
N ILE A 69 2.15 10.91 -10.55
CA ILE A 69 1.26 9.75 -10.58
C ILE A 69 -0.19 10.20 -10.34
N LYS A 70 -1.10 9.68 -11.17
CA LYS A 70 -2.53 9.97 -11.06
C LYS A 70 -3.08 9.47 -9.74
N PRO A 71 -3.95 10.22 -9.05
CA PRO A 71 -4.62 9.75 -7.84
C PRO A 71 -5.59 8.61 -8.17
N VAL A 72 -5.88 7.80 -7.18
CA VAL A 72 -7.04 6.90 -7.23
C VAL A 72 -8.30 7.74 -7.42
N GLN A 73 -9.21 7.26 -8.24
CA GLN A 73 -10.49 7.93 -8.49
C GLN A 73 -11.61 7.16 -7.78
N ALA A 74 -12.33 7.85 -6.91
CA ALA A 74 -13.56 7.34 -6.32
C ALA A 74 -14.76 7.79 -7.18
N TRP A 75 -15.54 6.83 -7.65
CA TRP A 75 -16.80 7.14 -8.32
C TRP A 75 -17.91 7.34 -7.30
N ASP A 76 -18.69 8.41 -7.48
CA ASP A 76 -19.94 8.64 -6.75
C ASP A 76 -21.10 8.17 -7.64
N PRO A 77 -21.73 7.03 -7.33
CA PRO A 77 -22.80 6.47 -8.18
C PRO A 77 -24.10 7.27 -8.10
N VAL A 78 -24.26 8.18 -7.16
CA VAL A 78 -25.46 9.06 -7.03
C VAL A 78 -25.31 10.26 -7.94
N LYS A 79 -24.14 10.91 -7.91
CA LYS A 79 -23.85 12.09 -8.72
C LYS A 79 -23.28 11.76 -10.09
N ASP A 80 -22.92 10.50 -10.33
CA ASP A 80 -22.22 10.01 -11.53
C ASP A 80 -20.92 10.78 -11.82
N THR A 81 -20.18 11.11 -10.77
CA THR A 81 -18.93 11.88 -10.87
C THR A 81 -17.75 11.13 -10.26
N PHE A 82 -16.57 11.45 -10.74
CA PHE A 82 -15.30 11.00 -10.15
C PHE A 82 -14.70 12.08 -9.29
N SER A 83 -14.07 11.69 -8.21
CA SER A 83 -13.25 12.56 -7.37
C SER A 83 -11.92 11.88 -7.02
N PRO A 84 -10.82 12.63 -6.97
CA PRO A 84 -9.57 12.12 -6.43
C PRO A 84 -9.77 11.60 -5.01
N PHE A 85 -9.13 10.49 -4.69
CA PHE A 85 -9.20 9.87 -3.38
C PHE A 85 -7.82 9.38 -2.94
N PHE A 86 -7.45 9.68 -1.71
CA PHE A 86 -6.21 9.20 -1.10
C PHE A 86 -6.53 8.09 -0.09
N PRO A 87 -6.42 6.81 -0.49
CA PRO A 87 -6.74 5.70 0.40
C PRO A 87 -5.71 5.58 1.53
N ILE A 88 -6.21 5.51 2.75
CA ILE A 88 -5.49 5.18 3.98
C ILE A 88 -6.23 3.99 4.56
N GLY A 89 -5.73 2.79 4.40
CA GLY A 89 -6.58 1.63 4.61
C GLY A 89 -5.92 0.43 5.26
N TRP A 90 -6.75 -0.59 5.38
CA TRP A 90 -6.35 -1.91 5.82
C TRP A 90 -6.60 -2.94 4.72
N TYR A 91 -5.61 -3.79 4.51
CA TYR A 91 -5.64 -4.90 3.58
C TYR A 91 -6.20 -6.15 4.25
N SER A 92 -6.87 -6.99 3.46
CA SER A 92 -7.47 -8.27 3.90
C SER A 92 -8.40 -8.14 5.11
N PHE A 93 -9.29 -7.17 5.04
CA PHE A 93 -10.34 -6.99 6.01
C PHE A 93 -11.36 -8.14 5.90
N GLY A 94 -11.33 -9.07 6.84
CA GLY A 94 -12.20 -10.25 6.85
C GLY A 94 -13.61 -10.01 7.40
N PRO A 95 -14.50 -11.00 7.29
CA PRO A 95 -15.89 -10.86 7.76
C PRO A 95 -16.03 -10.66 9.27
N SER A 96 -15.05 -11.07 10.07
CA SER A 96 -15.05 -10.91 11.52
C SER A 96 -14.57 -9.54 12.00
N ALA A 97 -13.95 -8.73 11.12
CA ALA A 97 -13.42 -7.44 11.51
C ALA A 97 -14.52 -6.37 11.56
N ARG A 98 -14.47 -5.50 12.56
CA ARG A 98 -15.42 -4.40 12.74
C ARG A 98 -14.99 -3.18 11.96
N ILE A 99 -15.87 -2.65 11.14
CA ILE A 99 -15.60 -1.45 10.31
C ILE A 99 -15.39 -0.22 11.18
N GLU A 100 -16.07 -0.17 12.32
CA GLU A 100 -15.91 0.89 13.31
C GLU A 100 -14.47 1.00 13.81
N GLU A 101 -13.82 -0.12 14.06
CA GLU A 101 -12.42 -0.14 14.49
C GLU A 101 -11.46 0.41 13.42
N ILE A 102 -11.77 0.19 12.14
CA ILE A 102 -11.02 0.78 11.02
C ILE A 102 -11.15 2.30 11.04
N ALA A 103 -12.36 2.81 11.19
CA ALA A 103 -12.62 4.24 11.27
C ALA A 103 -11.93 4.88 12.48
N GLU A 104 -12.04 4.27 13.66
CA GLU A 104 -11.40 4.71 14.91
C GLU A 104 -9.87 4.72 14.80
N ASN A 105 -9.32 3.87 13.94
CA ASN A 105 -7.88 3.78 13.66
C ASN A 105 -7.41 4.84 12.64
N GLY A 106 -8.26 5.78 12.24
CA GLY A 106 -7.94 6.85 11.32
C GLY A 106 -7.89 6.44 9.83
N ALA A 107 -8.22 5.20 9.49
CA ALA A 107 -8.33 4.79 8.09
C ALA A 107 -9.58 5.37 7.44
N ASN A 108 -9.58 5.50 6.11
CA ASN A 108 -10.72 5.91 5.28
C ASN A 108 -11.07 4.87 4.22
N SER A 109 -10.34 3.76 4.20
CA SER A 109 -10.55 2.69 3.22
C SER A 109 -10.24 1.32 3.81
N ALA A 110 -10.82 0.31 3.20
CA ALA A 110 -10.56 -1.09 3.47
C ALA A 110 -10.50 -1.87 2.16
N LEU A 111 -9.60 -2.84 2.09
CA LEU A 111 -9.59 -3.82 1.03
C LEU A 111 -10.18 -5.10 1.57
N TYR A 112 -11.33 -5.47 1.05
CA TYR A 112 -12.09 -6.64 1.46
C TYR A 112 -11.68 -7.83 0.58
N ALA A 113 -10.54 -8.42 0.90
CA ALA A 113 -9.98 -9.57 0.18
C ALA A 113 -10.42 -10.89 0.79
N GLY A 114 -10.45 -11.94 -0.03
CA GLY A 114 -10.58 -13.32 0.43
C GLY A 114 -11.99 -13.76 0.77
N LEU A 115 -13.00 -13.07 0.30
CA LEU A 115 -14.36 -13.59 0.33
C LEU A 115 -14.50 -14.67 -0.72
N GLY A 116 -14.49 -15.92 -0.28
CA GLY A 116 -14.85 -17.04 -1.14
C GLY A 116 -16.24 -16.85 -1.73
N ILE A 117 -16.45 -17.33 -2.95
CA ILE A 117 -17.78 -17.34 -3.61
C ILE A 117 -18.84 -17.90 -2.65
N GLU A 118 -18.45 -18.86 -1.80
CA GLU A 118 -19.29 -19.51 -0.79
C GLU A 118 -19.48 -18.66 0.47
N GLY A 119 -18.62 -17.66 0.72
CA GLY A 119 -18.67 -16.78 1.89
C GLY A 119 -19.31 -15.41 1.65
N TRP A 120 -19.66 -15.08 0.41
CA TRP A 120 -20.34 -13.81 0.11
C TRP A 120 -21.85 -13.91 0.38
N HIS A 121 -22.21 -13.82 1.63
CA HIS A 121 -23.60 -13.61 1.96
C HIS A 121 -23.95 -12.13 1.64
N LYS A 122 -24.59 -11.90 0.48
CA LYS A 122 -24.87 -10.55 -0.05
C LYS A 122 -25.53 -9.60 0.94
N PRO A 123 -26.58 -10.02 1.70
CA PRO A 123 -27.18 -9.15 2.71
C PRO A 123 -26.21 -8.67 3.78
N ASP A 124 -25.28 -9.51 4.22
CA ASP A 124 -24.31 -9.12 5.26
C ASP A 124 -23.23 -8.19 4.69
N THR A 125 -22.82 -8.43 3.45
CA THR A 125 -21.90 -7.52 2.75
C THR A 125 -22.55 -6.15 2.55
N LEU A 126 -23.81 -6.07 2.14
CA LEU A 126 -24.54 -4.80 2.02
C LEU A 126 -24.64 -4.07 3.35
N LYS A 127 -25.03 -4.75 4.42
CA LYS A 127 -25.06 -4.15 5.78
C LYS A 127 -23.72 -3.57 6.18
N ARG A 128 -22.62 -4.26 5.86
CA ARG A 128 -21.26 -3.78 6.13
C ARG A 128 -20.90 -2.57 5.31
N LEU A 129 -21.27 -2.56 4.03
CA LEU A 129 -21.08 -1.39 3.17
C LEU A 129 -21.91 -0.20 3.65
N ASP A 130 -23.12 -0.43 4.17
CA ASP A 130 -23.92 0.62 4.80
C ASP A 130 -23.23 1.23 6.03
N VAL A 131 -22.65 0.40 6.89
CA VAL A 131 -21.84 0.86 8.03
C VAL A 131 -20.61 1.61 7.55
N ALA A 132 -19.89 1.07 6.57
CA ALA A 132 -18.72 1.72 5.98
C ALA A 132 -19.07 3.10 5.42
N HIS A 133 -20.20 3.21 4.70
CA HIS A 133 -20.68 4.48 4.16
C HIS A 133 -20.95 5.52 5.26
N LYS A 134 -21.67 5.12 6.31
CA LYS A 134 -21.97 5.99 7.46
C LYS A 134 -20.71 6.51 8.16
N LEU A 135 -19.65 5.72 8.17
CA LEU A 135 -18.36 6.05 8.78
C LEU A 135 -17.38 6.73 7.81
N GLY A 136 -17.78 6.97 6.55
CA GLY A 136 -16.91 7.56 5.54
C GLY A 136 -15.78 6.64 5.06
N ILE A 137 -15.94 5.32 5.23
CA ILE A 137 -14.99 4.31 4.76
C ILE A 137 -15.37 3.87 3.34
N LYS A 138 -14.40 3.88 2.44
CA LYS A 138 -14.51 3.31 1.10
C LYS A 138 -13.95 1.90 1.07
N VAL A 139 -14.56 1.00 0.30
CA VAL A 139 -14.21 -0.42 0.29
C VAL A 139 -13.86 -0.89 -1.12
N VAL A 140 -12.67 -1.46 -1.27
CA VAL A 140 -12.27 -2.22 -2.46
C VAL A 140 -12.75 -3.66 -2.26
N LEU A 141 -13.60 -4.14 -3.16
CA LEU A 141 -14.20 -5.47 -3.08
C LEU A 141 -13.34 -6.51 -3.80
N GLY A 142 -12.90 -7.55 -3.10
CA GLY A 142 -12.01 -8.57 -3.64
C GLY A 142 -12.73 -9.61 -4.50
N LEU A 143 -12.37 -9.71 -5.76
CA LEU A 143 -12.75 -10.78 -6.67
C LEU A 143 -11.61 -11.78 -6.91
N ASP A 144 -10.46 -11.53 -6.34
CA ASP A 144 -9.20 -12.22 -6.58
C ASP A 144 -9.19 -13.68 -6.11
N GLY A 145 -9.51 -13.90 -4.85
CA GLY A 145 -9.34 -15.21 -4.22
C GLY A 145 -10.35 -16.26 -4.66
N SER A 146 -11.55 -15.83 -4.98
CA SER A 146 -12.69 -16.72 -5.17
C SER A 146 -13.19 -16.77 -6.61
N VAL A 147 -13.17 -15.65 -7.31
CA VAL A 147 -13.69 -15.55 -8.67
C VAL A 147 -12.55 -15.67 -9.67
N VAL A 148 -11.62 -14.73 -9.65
CA VAL A 148 -10.51 -14.69 -10.62
C VAL A 148 -9.53 -15.85 -10.39
N GLY A 149 -9.23 -16.19 -9.13
CA GLY A 149 -8.35 -17.31 -8.79
C GLY A 149 -8.89 -18.65 -9.29
N LYS A 150 -10.18 -18.94 -9.11
CA LYS A 150 -10.82 -20.15 -9.64
C LYS A 150 -10.88 -20.20 -11.16
N VAL A 151 -11.08 -19.05 -11.79
CA VAL A 151 -11.01 -18.93 -13.26
C VAL A 151 -9.60 -19.17 -13.77
N VAL A 152 -8.60 -18.64 -13.07
CA VAL A 152 -7.17 -18.93 -13.35
C VAL A 152 -6.89 -20.43 -13.31
N LEU A 153 -7.59 -21.18 -12.46
CA LEU A 153 -7.50 -22.65 -12.39
C LEU A 153 -8.38 -23.41 -13.41
N GLY A 154 -8.98 -22.71 -14.37
CA GLY A 154 -9.75 -23.34 -15.45
C GLY A 154 -11.19 -23.70 -15.12
N GLN A 155 -11.75 -23.14 -14.04
CA GLN A 155 -13.15 -23.40 -13.64
C GLN A 155 -14.11 -22.36 -14.23
N PRO A 156 -14.83 -22.62 -15.33
CA PRO A 156 -15.62 -21.62 -16.07
C PRO A 156 -16.85 -21.08 -15.33
N LYS A 157 -17.32 -21.74 -14.29
CA LYS A 157 -18.53 -21.36 -13.54
C LYS A 157 -18.40 -20.05 -12.74
N THR A 158 -17.20 -19.53 -12.56
CA THR A 158 -16.92 -18.42 -11.67
C THR A 158 -17.14 -17.03 -12.28
N TYR A 159 -17.03 -16.84 -13.59
CA TYR A 159 -17.41 -15.57 -14.24
C TYR A 159 -18.91 -15.27 -14.10
N GLY A 160 -19.76 -16.30 -13.95
CA GLY A 160 -21.19 -16.14 -13.77
C GLY A 160 -21.61 -15.36 -12.53
N VAL A 161 -20.74 -15.21 -11.51
CA VAL A 161 -21.03 -14.43 -10.29
C VAL A 161 -20.70 -12.95 -10.43
N ILE A 162 -19.80 -12.57 -11.35
CA ILE A 162 -19.41 -11.15 -11.54
C ILE A 162 -20.63 -10.28 -11.90
N PRO A 163 -21.51 -10.65 -12.86
CA PRO A 163 -22.70 -9.86 -13.16
C PRO A 163 -23.59 -9.63 -11.94
N GLU A 164 -23.72 -10.63 -11.09
CA GLU A 164 -24.55 -10.54 -9.90
C GLU A 164 -23.93 -9.63 -8.84
N TYR A 165 -22.60 -9.67 -8.67
CA TYR A 165 -21.89 -8.77 -7.77
C TYR A 165 -21.94 -7.32 -8.26
N VAL A 166 -21.72 -7.09 -9.54
CA VAL A 166 -21.88 -5.77 -10.15
C VAL A 166 -23.30 -5.25 -9.93
N LYS A 167 -24.33 -6.05 -10.23
CA LYS A 167 -25.72 -5.68 -9.99
C LYS A 167 -25.96 -5.30 -8.51
N THR A 168 -25.35 -6.00 -7.57
CA THR A 168 -25.61 -5.84 -6.14
C THR A 168 -24.81 -4.68 -5.53
N PHE A 169 -23.53 -4.53 -5.87
CA PHE A 169 -22.62 -3.67 -5.12
C PHE A 169 -22.12 -2.44 -5.90
N ASN A 170 -22.27 -2.44 -7.25
CA ASN A 170 -21.68 -1.39 -8.07
C ASN A 170 -22.21 0.02 -7.74
N ARG A 171 -23.48 0.14 -7.36
CA ARG A 171 -24.10 1.44 -7.05
C ARG A 171 -24.04 1.79 -5.57
N HIS A 172 -23.39 0.97 -4.74
CA HIS A 172 -23.27 1.26 -3.32
C HIS A 172 -22.22 2.37 -3.09
N PRO A 173 -22.55 3.45 -2.34
CA PRO A 173 -21.68 4.62 -2.20
C PRO A 173 -20.36 4.33 -1.46
N ALA A 174 -20.28 3.25 -0.69
CA ALA A 174 -19.03 2.82 -0.06
C ALA A 174 -18.09 2.05 -1.00
N THR A 175 -18.56 1.56 -2.14
CA THR A 175 -17.70 0.82 -3.08
C THR A 175 -16.66 1.76 -3.69
N LEU A 176 -15.37 1.41 -3.55
CA LEU A 176 -14.23 2.14 -4.12
C LEU A 176 -13.74 1.49 -5.40
N GLY A 177 -13.71 0.17 -5.47
CA GLY A 177 -13.14 -0.55 -6.59
C GLY A 177 -13.31 -2.06 -6.48
N TRP A 178 -12.73 -2.76 -7.47
CA TRP A 178 -12.73 -4.21 -7.59
C TRP A 178 -11.29 -4.73 -7.62
N GLN A 179 -10.86 -5.47 -6.62
CA GLN A 179 -9.56 -6.14 -6.65
C GLN A 179 -9.67 -7.41 -7.50
N LEU A 180 -8.85 -7.51 -8.54
CA LEU A 180 -8.85 -8.63 -9.49
C LEU A 180 -7.71 -9.61 -9.25
N GLY A 181 -6.65 -9.18 -8.62
CA GLY A 181 -5.49 -10.02 -8.38
C GLY A 181 -4.71 -9.62 -7.15
N ASP A 182 -4.19 -10.66 -6.49
CA ASP A 182 -3.31 -10.56 -5.34
C ASP A 182 -2.12 -11.49 -5.59
N GLU A 183 -1.01 -10.90 -6.04
CA GLU A 183 0.24 -11.61 -6.36
C GLU A 183 0.08 -12.78 -7.36
N PHE A 184 -0.81 -12.69 -8.33
CA PHE A 184 -0.95 -13.72 -9.36
C PHE A 184 0.22 -13.71 -10.34
N SER A 185 0.67 -14.87 -10.77
CA SER A 185 1.74 -15.00 -11.76
C SER A 185 1.39 -14.38 -13.12
N GLU A 186 2.40 -14.06 -13.92
CA GLU A 186 2.24 -13.48 -15.27
C GLU A 186 1.27 -14.29 -16.15
N GLY A 187 1.21 -15.61 -15.97
CA GLY A 187 0.28 -16.49 -16.69
C GLY A 187 -1.20 -16.22 -16.41
N ALA A 188 -1.54 -15.52 -15.32
CA ALA A 188 -2.91 -15.13 -15.01
C ALA A 188 -3.39 -13.88 -15.77
N ALA A 189 -2.48 -13.15 -16.42
CA ALA A 189 -2.80 -11.88 -17.07
C ALA A 189 -3.99 -11.92 -18.04
N PRO A 190 -4.15 -12.91 -18.95
CA PRO A 190 -5.31 -12.94 -19.85
C PRO A 190 -6.63 -12.92 -19.06
N ARG A 191 -6.75 -13.71 -18.02
CA ARG A 191 -7.98 -13.87 -17.25
C ARG A 191 -8.30 -12.67 -16.37
N ILE A 192 -7.27 -12.03 -15.80
CA ILE A 192 -7.42 -10.78 -15.06
C ILE A 192 -7.94 -9.69 -15.99
N ASN A 193 -7.36 -9.60 -17.20
CA ASN A 193 -7.77 -8.63 -18.19
C ASN A 193 -9.20 -8.90 -18.70
N ASP A 194 -9.58 -10.16 -18.91
CA ASP A 194 -10.95 -10.55 -19.25
C ASP A 194 -11.95 -10.16 -18.17
N ALA A 195 -11.60 -10.36 -16.89
CA ALA A 195 -12.44 -9.94 -15.77
C ALA A 195 -12.59 -8.41 -15.69
N ALA A 196 -11.52 -7.65 -15.94
CA ALA A 196 -11.57 -6.20 -15.99
C ALA A 196 -12.48 -5.70 -17.13
N GLU A 197 -12.38 -6.30 -18.32
CA GLU A 197 -13.24 -5.97 -19.45
C GLU A 197 -14.70 -6.34 -19.18
N LEU A 198 -14.96 -7.48 -18.55
CA LEU A 198 -16.31 -7.88 -18.17
C LEU A 198 -16.95 -6.88 -17.22
N LEU A 199 -16.24 -6.42 -16.19
CA LEU A 199 -16.72 -5.38 -15.28
C LEU A 199 -17.12 -4.11 -16.05
N LYS A 200 -16.28 -3.65 -16.98
CA LYS A 200 -16.56 -2.49 -17.83
C LYS A 200 -17.79 -2.71 -18.73
N LYS A 201 -17.91 -3.88 -19.36
CA LYS A 201 -19.09 -4.27 -20.18
C LYS A 201 -20.38 -4.32 -19.37
N LEU A 202 -20.30 -4.66 -18.08
CA LEU A 202 -21.44 -4.66 -17.16
C LEU A 202 -21.78 -3.26 -16.61
N GLY A 203 -21.10 -2.22 -17.08
CA GLY A 203 -21.35 -0.84 -16.71
C GLY A 203 -20.71 -0.41 -15.38
N SER A 204 -19.76 -1.18 -14.85
CA SER A 204 -19.00 -0.72 -13.69
C SER A 204 -18.06 0.42 -14.09
N ARG A 205 -18.12 1.51 -13.32
CA ARG A 205 -17.22 2.67 -13.44
C ARG A 205 -16.19 2.71 -12.29
N HIS A 206 -16.30 1.82 -11.32
CA HIS A 206 -15.29 1.70 -10.26
C HIS A 206 -13.97 1.19 -10.82
N PRO A 207 -12.81 1.73 -10.34
CA PRO A 207 -11.52 1.28 -10.79
C PRO A 207 -11.25 -0.17 -10.39
N THR A 208 -10.52 -0.87 -11.24
CA THR A 208 -10.00 -2.21 -10.99
C THR A 208 -8.60 -2.15 -10.40
N TRP A 209 -8.32 -3.01 -9.42
CA TRP A 209 -7.10 -3.01 -8.63
C TRP A 209 -6.31 -4.29 -8.82
N GLN A 210 -4.98 -4.14 -8.85
CA GLN A 210 -4.03 -5.25 -8.84
C GLN A 210 -2.99 -5.03 -7.75
N VAL A 211 -2.71 -6.08 -6.98
CA VAL A 211 -1.61 -6.12 -6.02
C VAL A 211 -0.47 -6.96 -6.59
N HIS A 212 0.72 -6.41 -6.54
CA HIS A 212 1.92 -7.03 -7.07
C HIS A 212 2.98 -7.15 -5.98
N PRO A 213 3.61 -8.33 -5.82
CA PRO A 213 4.74 -8.45 -4.94
C PRO A 213 5.92 -7.64 -5.47
N HIS A 214 6.69 -7.11 -4.55
CA HIS A 214 7.89 -6.34 -4.88
C HIS A 214 8.93 -7.11 -5.70
N THR A 215 8.84 -8.44 -5.73
CA THR A 215 9.78 -9.32 -6.45
C THR A 215 9.55 -9.38 -7.96
N TRP A 216 8.42 -8.86 -8.46
CA TRP A 216 8.09 -9.02 -9.87
C TRP A 216 8.71 -7.97 -10.78
N GLY A 217 9.24 -8.45 -11.92
CA GLY A 217 9.79 -7.60 -12.96
C GLY A 217 8.72 -6.76 -13.68
N HIS A 218 9.13 -5.62 -14.23
CA HIS A 218 8.25 -4.69 -14.93
C HIS A 218 7.44 -5.33 -16.06
N LYS A 219 8.01 -6.34 -16.78
CA LYS A 219 7.32 -7.05 -17.87
C LYS A 219 6.08 -7.78 -17.38
N ALA A 220 6.18 -8.50 -16.25
CA ALA A 220 5.05 -9.21 -15.68
C ALA A 220 3.96 -8.23 -15.20
N VAL A 221 4.36 -7.14 -14.52
CA VAL A 221 3.43 -6.11 -14.06
C VAL A 221 2.69 -5.48 -15.24
N ARG A 222 3.37 -5.12 -16.35
CA ARG A 222 2.72 -4.58 -17.55
C ARG A 222 1.62 -5.49 -18.10
N LYS A 223 1.89 -6.80 -18.16
CA LYS A 223 0.89 -7.76 -18.66
C LYS A 223 -0.34 -7.86 -17.77
N LEU A 224 -0.12 -7.87 -16.45
CA LEU A 224 -1.19 -7.95 -15.46
C LEU A 224 -2.02 -6.66 -15.39
N MET A 225 -1.38 -5.51 -15.63
CA MET A 225 -2.00 -4.20 -15.60
C MET A 225 -2.62 -3.76 -16.95
N ALA A 226 -2.56 -4.57 -18.00
CA ALA A 226 -2.93 -4.13 -19.35
C ALA A 226 -4.38 -3.60 -19.48
N ARG A 227 -5.28 -4.03 -18.60
CA ARG A 227 -6.70 -3.62 -18.58
C ARG A 227 -7.17 -3.16 -17.19
N THR A 228 -6.26 -3.07 -16.22
CA THR A 228 -6.57 -2.65 -14.86
C THR A 228 -6.14 -1.21 -14.62
N ASP A 229 -6.72 -0.57 -13.61
CA ASP A 229 -6.64 0.88 -13.44
C ASP A 229 -5.67 1.29 -12.34
N VAL A 230 -5.66 0.58 -11.20
CA VAL A 230 -4.89 0.94 -10.01
C VAL A 230 -3.83 -0.09 -9.70
N CYS A 231 -2.59 0.36 -9.65
CA CYS A 231 -1.43 -0.46 -9.34
C CYS A 231 -1.09 -0.35 -7.86
N THR A 232 -1.04 -1.48 -7.17
CA THR A 232 -0.71 -1.58 -5.76
C THR A 232 0.48 -2.51 -5.58
N PHE A 233 1.39 -2.15 -4.68
CA PHE A 233 2.57 -2.97 -4.40
C PHE A 233 2.67 -3.28 -2.93
N ASP A 234 3.03 -4.53 -2.64
CA ASP A 234 3.40 -4.97 -1.31
C ASP A 234 4.89 -5.29 -1.20
N GLY A 235 5.45 -5.02 -0.05
CA GLY A 235 6.85 -5.29 0.24
C GLY A 235 7.09 -5.39 1.73
N TYR A 236 7.32 -6.62 2.20
CA TYR A 236 7.52 -6.91 3.61
C TYR A 236 9.00 -7.20 3.87
N THR A 237 9.64 -6.41 4.71
CA THR A 237 11.11 -6.42 4.88
C THR A 237 11.57 -6.53 6.31
N TYR A 238 10.67 -6.44 7.28
CA TYR A 238 11.06 -6.48 8.71
C TYR A 238 11.10 -7.92 9.22
N LEU A 239 12.22 -8.60 8.94
CA LEU A 239 12.46 -9.97 9.40
C LEU A 239 12.92 -10.00 10.87
N GLU A 240 12.57 -11.08 11.60
CA GLU A 240 13.02 -11.27 12.99
C GLU A 240 14.54 -11.32 13.13
N THR A 241 15.24 -11.82 12.11
CA THR A 241 16.70 -11.92 12.08
C THR A 241 17.42 -10.60 11.85
N LEU A 242 16.68 -9.54 11.52
CA LEU A 242 17.23 -8.23 11.19
C LEU A 242 16.88 -7.21 12.28
N GLY A 243 17.88 -6.44 12.71
CA GLY A 243 17.70 -5.32 13.63
C GLY A 243 16.87 -4.17 13.06
N GLU A 244 16.60 -3.18 13.88
CA GLU A 244 15.90 -1.95 13.47
C GLU A 244 16.68 -1.25 12.34
N PHE A 245 15.98 -0.78 11.32
CA PHE A 245 16.54 -0.11 10.15
C PHE A 245 17.76 -0.83 9.54
N HIS A 246 17.66 -2.14 9.39
CA HIS A 246 18.71 -2.85 8.70
C HIS A 246 18.95 -2.21 7.31
N THR A 247 20.14 -1.64 7.12
CA THR A 247 20.48 -0.73 6.00
C THR A 247 20.15 -1.33 4.64
N HIS A 248 20.47 -2.61 4.45
CA HIS A 248 20.19 -3.28 3.17
C HIS A 248 18.69 -3.43 2.89
N SER A 249 17.88 -3.68 3.91
CA SER A 249 16.43 -3.83 3.75
C SER A 249 15.78 -2.49 3.42
N SER A 250 16.11 -1.43 4.15
CA SER A 250 15.56 -0.09 3.94
C SER A 250 15.94 0.48 2.56
N ALA A 251 17.23 0.40 2.17
CA ALA A 251 17.70 0.85 0.88
C ALA A 251 17.04 0.08 -0.29
N ARG A 252 16.86 -1.24 -0.13
CA ARG A 252 16.19 -2.08 -1.14
C ARG A 252 14.72 -1.74 -1.31
N VAL A 253 14.01 -1.49 -0.19
CA VAL A 253 12.61 -1.04 -0.24
C VAL A 253 12.49 0.23 -1.03
N LEU A 254 13.33 1.23 -0.74
CA LEU A 254 13.32 2.51 -1.46
C LEU A 254 13.64 2.36 -2.94
N ALA A 255 14.73 1.67 -3.28
CA ALA A 255 15.11 1.44 -4.65
C ALA A 255 14.00 0.74 -5.45
N TRP A 256 13.31 -0.18 -4.81
CA TRP A 256 12.17 -0.87 -5.38
C TRP A 256 10.94 0.04 -5.51
N GLN A 257 10.56 0.77 -4.46
CA GLN A 257 9.43 1.70 -4.49
C GLN A 257 9.59 2.73 -5.60
N GLN A 258 10.79 3.31 -5.76
CA GLN A 258 11.06 4.26 -6.84
C GLN A 258 11.02 3.61 -8.22
N ALA A 259 11.58 2.41 -8.38
CA ALA A 259 11.52 1.70 -9.67
C ALA A 259 10.06 1.40 -10.09
N LYS A 260 9.19 1.12 -9.13
CA LYS A 260 7.76 0.93 -9.41
C LYS A 260 7.04 2.25 -9.70
N ALA A 261 7.39 3.31 -9.00
CA ALA A 261 6.88 4.65 -9.29
C ALA A 261 7.23 5.10 -10.72
N ASP A 262 8.47 4.84 -11.17
CA ASP A 262 8.87 5.10 -12.55
C ASP A 262 8.03 4.31 -13.56
N LEU A 263 7.79 3.03 -13.27
CA LEU A 263 6.94 2.20 -14.13
C LEU A 263 5.51 2.75 -14.19
N ILE A 264 4.89 3.02 -13.05
CA ILE A 264 3.52 3.55 -13.00
C ILE A 264 3.41 4.86 -13.75
N GLN A 265 4.37 5.76 -13.54
CA GLN A 265 4.38 7.06 -14.23
C GLN A 265 4.59 6.90 -15.73
N SER A 266 5.48 6.02 -16.18
CA SER A 266 5.72 5.77 -17.61
C SER A 266 4.54 5.17 -18.33
N GLU A 267 3.77 4.31 -17.66
CA GLU A 267 2.57 3.67 -18.20
C GLU A 267 1.30 4.54 -18.02
N GLY A 268 1.38 5.61 -17.24
CA GLY A 268 0.25 6.49 -16.95
C GLY A 268 -0.85 5.87 -16.10
N TRP A 269 -0.55 4.81 -15.36
CA TRP A 269 -1.50 4.19 -14.41
C TRP A 269 -1.80 5.10 -13.23
N ALA A 270 -2.90 4.81 -12.54
CA ALA A 270 -3.24 5.46 -11.29
C ALA A 270 -2.72 4.67 -10.07
N GLY A 271 -2.69 5.32 -8.92
CA GLY A 271 -2.48 4.68 -7.64
C GLY A 271 -1.05 4.76 -7.14
N ASN A 272 -0.15 3.83 -7.44
CA ASN A 272 1.03 3.59 -6.62
C ASN A 272 0.65 3.46 -5.13
N VAL A 273 -0.32 2.58 -4.85
CA VAL A 273 -0.74 2.34 -3.48
C VAL A 273 0.28 1.41 -2.82
N ASN A 274 0.89 1.87 -1.73
CA ASN A 274 1.89 1.12 -0.99
C ASN A 274 1.23 0.25 0.08
N VAL A 275 1.46 -1.07 0.05
CA VAL A 275 1.03 -1.98 1.11
C VAL A 275 2.16 -2.14 2.11
N THR A 276 1.97 -1.56 3.29
CA THR A 276 2.96 -1.52 4.35
C THR A 276 2.77 -2.70 5.31
N GLN A 277 3.87 -3.32 5.73
CA GLN A 277 3.85 -4.38 6.74
C GLN A 277 3.37 -3.82 8.09
N ALA A 278 2.23 -4.31 8.56
CA ALA A 278 1.63 -3.94 9.85
C ALA A 278 1.39 -5.17 10.74
N VAL A 279 2.25 -6.17 10.62
CA VAL A 279 2.10 -7.46 11.31
C VAL A 279 3.44 -8.12 11.56
N GLY A 280 3.51 -8.94 12.60
CA GLY A 280 4.51 -10.00 12.76
C GLY A 280 3.88 -11.34 12.40
N CYS A 281 4.53 -12.12 11.54
CA CYS A 281 3.99 -13.41 11.12
C CYS A 281 5.09 -14.37 10.68
N GLN A 282 4.75 -15.63 10.60
CA GLN A 282 5.57 -16.63 9.92
C GLN A 282 4.93 -16.99 8.59
N CYS A 283 5.62 -16.67 7.49
CA CYS A 283 5.20 -16.98 6.13
C CYS A 283 6.21 -17.94 5.49
N GLY A 284 5.87 -19.23 5.43
CA GLY A 284 6.83 -20.26 5.03
C GLY A 284 7.99 -20.36 6.04
N THR A 285 9.23 -20.22 5.56
CA THR A 285 10.44 -20.19 6.39
C THR A 285 10.77 -18.78 6.90
N ALA A 286 10.19 -17.72 6.33
CA ALA A 286 10.43 -16.34 6.75
C ALA A 286 9.61 -15.98 7.99
N LYS A 287 10.28 -15.44 8.98
CA LYS A 287 9.67 -14.88 10.19
C LYS A 287 9.74 -13.37 10.13
N PHE A 288 8.59 -12.74 10.08
CA PHE A 288 8.45 -11.30 10.13
C PHE A 288 8.14 -10.84 11.54
N ARG A 289 8.86 -9.82 12.00
CA ARG A 289 8.53 -9.11 13.22
C ARG A 289 7.60 -7.92 12.93
N PHE A 290 6.93 -7.42 13.95
CA PHE A 290 6.33 -6.10 13.84
C PHE A 290 7.42 -5.05 13.56
N PRO A 291 7.21 -4.12 12.63
CA PRO A 291 8.11 -2.97 12.51
C PRO A 291 8.09 -2.15 13.80
N THR A 292 9.16 -1.45 14.10
CA THR A 292 9.12 -0.44 15.17
C THR A 292 8.26 0.75 14.72
N ALA A 293 7.84 1.60 15.65
CA ALA A 293 7.06 2.80 15.33
C ALA A 293 7.81 3.72 14.34
N ARG A 294 9.14 3.84 14.48
CA ARG A 294 9.98 4.61 13.57
C ARG A 294 10.06 4.00 12.17
N GLU A 295 10.28 2.70 12.07
CA GLU A 295 10.34 1.97 10.80
C GLU A 295 9.00 2.04 10.06
N TYR A 296 7.90 1.81 10.78
CA TYR A 296 6.58 1.88 10.17
C TYR A 296 6.27 3.29 9.63
N ARG A 297 6.51 4.32 10.44
CA ARG A 297 6.30 5.70 10.04
C ARG A 297 7.19 6.09 8.87
N TRP A 298 8.47 5.73 8.90
CA TRP A 298 9.39 6.00 7.80
C TRP A 298 8.94 5.29 6.51
N ASN A 299 8.54 4.03 6.56
CA ASN A 299 8.09 3.27 5.38
C ASN A 299 6.89 3.96 4.71
N VAL A 300 5.90 4.36 5.50
CA VAL A 300 4.70 5.06 5.01
C VAL A 300 5.07 6.38 4.34
N PHE A 301 5.81 7.24 5.03
CA PHE A 301 6.10 8.58 4.52
C PHE A 301 7.19 8.61 3.45
N SER A 302 8.14 7.67 3.47
CA SER A 302 9.11 7.54 2.37
C SER A 302 8.43 7.07 1.07
N ALA A 303 7.46 6.19 1.13
CA ALA A 303 6.65 5.84 -0.04
C ALA A 303 5.94 7.05 -0.64
N ILE A 304 5.41 7.95 0.19
CA ILE A 304 4.76 9.19 -0.24
C ILE A 304 5.78 10.20 -0.79
N ALA A 305 6.79 10.54 0.01
CA ALA A 305 7.71 11.64 -0.30
C ALA A 305 8.78 11.27 -1.32
N THR A 306 9.19 10.01 -1.39
CA THR A 306 10.29 9.55 -2.25
C THR A 306 9.79 8.82 -3.49
N ALA A 307 8.69 8.06 -3.39
CA ALA A 307 8.16 7.24 -4.48
C ALA A 307 6.78 7.69 -4.98
N GLY A 308 6.28 8.82 -4.51
CA GLY A 308 5.03 9.39 -5.02
C GLY A 308 3.81 8.53 -4.79
N ALA A 309 3.74 7.78 -3.70
CA ALA A 309 2.59 6.95 -3.39
C ALA A 309 1.32 7.79 -3.27
N ARG A 310 0.25 7.33 -3.92
CA ARG A 310 -1.07 7.97 -3.94
C ARG A 310 -2.07 7.27 -3.05
N GLY A 311 -1.58 6.46 -2.12
CA GLY A 311 -2.33 5.77 -1.10
C GLY A 311 -1.47 4.79 -0.33
N THR A 312 -1.97 4.35 0.82
CA THR A 312 -1.32 3.35 1.67
C THR A 312 -2.35 2.36 2.18
N MET A 313 -1.97 1.11 2.23
CA MET A 313 -2.75 0.03 2.83
C MET A 313 -1.89 -0.72 3.84
N ASN A 314 -2.45 -1.08 4.96
CA ASN A 314 -1.77 -1.82 6.03
C ASN A 314 -2.03 -3.31 5.89
N TRP A 315 -1.03 -4.12 5.73
CA TRP A 315 -1.16 -5.57 5.73
C TRP A 315 -0.76 -6.10 7.10
N ILE A 316 -1.67 -6.64 7.86
CA ILE A 316 -3.02 -7.05 7.56
C ILE A 316 -3.90 -6.79 8.78
N TYR A 317 -5.17 -6.44 8.54
CA TYR A 317 -6.16 -6.36 9.61
C TYR A 317 -6.75 -7.74 9.88
N ALA A 318 -6.78 -8.12 11.11
CA ALA A 318 -7.30 -9.37 11.62
C ALA A 318 -6.31 -10.50 11.78
N TYR A 319 -6.44 -11.05 12.94
CA TYR A 319 -5.80 -12.26 13.38
C TYR A 319 -6.49 -13.47 12.70
N TRP A 320 -5.79 -14.08 11.77
CA TRP A 320 -6.18 -15.39 11.24
C TRP A 320 -5.36 -16.44 11.97
N GLY A 321 -6.00 -17.17 12.91
CA GLY A 321 -5.32 -18.18 13.72
C GLY A 321 -4.42 -19.10 12.87
N GLY A 322 -3.16 -19.21 13.25
CA GLY A 322 -2.16 -20.05 12.62
C GLY A 322 -1.26 -19.36 11.58
N PHE A 323 -1.59 -18.18 11.08
CA PHE A 323 -0.78 -17.44 10.11
C PHE A 323 0.05 -16.33 10.75
N TYR A 324 -0.39 -15.80 11.89
CA TYR A 324 0.12 -14.63 12.57
C TYR A 324 0.56 -14.97 14.00
N ASP A 325 1.16 -14.00 14.66
CA ASP A 325 1.49 -14.08 16.08
C ASP A 325 0.25 -14.59 16.84
N LYS A 326 0.45 -15.63 17.65
CA LYS A 326 -0.63 -16.25 18.42
C LYS A 326 -1.23 -15.33 19.49
N ASP A 327 -0.60 -14.16 19.71
CA ASP A 327 -1.07 -13.19 20.69
C ASP A 327 -1.77 -11.99 19.99
N PRO A 328 -3.12 -12.00 19.94
CA PRO A 328 -3.87 -10.89 19.36
C PRO A 328 -3.63 -9.55 20.09
N LYS A 329 -3.23 -9.57 21.36
CA LYS A 329 -2.96 -8.35 22.14
C LYS A 329 -1.78 -7.57 21.54
N ARG A 330 -0.76 -8.27 21.01
CA ARG A 330 0.36 -7.60 20.33
C ARG A 330 -0.09 -6.87 19.07
N PHE A 331 -0.97 -7.49 18.28
CA PHE A 331 -1.53 -6.84 17.10
C PHE A 331 -2.33 -5.59 17.48
N PHE A 332 -3.26 -5.69 18.42
CA PHE A 332 -4.09 -4.57 18.83
C PHE A 332 -3.25 -3.43 19.42
N LYS A 333 -2.25 -3.77 20.23
CA LYS A 333 -1.30 -2.78 20.75
C LYS A 333 -0.55 -2.06 19.62
N PHE A 334 0.01 -2.81 18.66
CA PHE A 334 0.71 -2.24 17.52
C PHE A 334 -0.23 -1.37 16.65
N ARG A 335 -1.44 -1.86 16.39
CA ARG A 335 -2.47 -1.10 15.68
C ARG A 335 -2.74 0.25 16.33
N ASP A 336 -2.94 0.26 17.63
CA ASP A 336 -3.39 1.47 18.35
C ASP A 336 -2.23 2.42 18.67
N GLU A 337 -1.06 1.90 19.02
CA GLU A 337 0.10 2.71 19.42
C GLU A 337 0.99 3.14 18.24
N VAL A 338 0.98 2.40 17.13
CA VAL A 338 1.87 2.64 15.98
C VAL A 338 1.10 3.03 14.73
N VAL A 339 0.14 2.20 14.29
CA VAL A 339 -0.56 2.43 13.02
C VAL A 339 -1.51 3.61 13.12
N LYS A 340 -2.32 3.67 14.16
CA LYS A 340 -3.30 4.75 14.35
C LYS A 340 -2.70 6.16 14.33
N PRO A 341 -1.63 6.49 15.07
CA PRO A 341 -1.01 7.81 14.97
C PRO A 341 -0.58 8.17 13.56
N VAL A 342 0.03 7.23 12.82
CA VAL A 342 0.49 7.46 11.44
C VAL A 342 -0.68 7.62 10.47
N ASN A 343 -1.75 6.86 10.63
CA ASN A 343 -2.97 7.05 9.83
C ASN A 343 -3.58 8.44 10.08
N LEU A 344 -3.62 8.91 11.32
CA LEU A 344 -4.10 10.24 11.67
C LEU A 344 -3.23 11.35 11.05
N GLU A 345 -1.89 11.21 11.05
CA GLU A 345 -1.00 12.11 10.33
C GLU A 345 -1.30 12.11 8.82
N GLN A 346 -1.52 10.96 8.21
CA GLN A 346 -1.93 10.87 6.81
C GLN A 346 -3.29 11.54 6.56
N ARG A 347 -4.24 11.43 7.47
CA ARG A 347 -5.54 12.12 7.38
C ARG A 347 -5.40 13.63 7.32
N MET A 348 -4.42 14.21 8.00
CA MET A 348 -4.16 15.65 7.95
C MET A 348 -3.81 16.13 6.53
N ILE A 349 -3.13 15.30 5.73
CA ILE A 349 -2.72 15.64 4.38
C ILE A 349 -3.61 15.04 3.28
N ALA A 350 -4.60 14.22 3.63
CA ALA A 350 -5.38 13.47 2.63
C ALA A 350 -5.97 14.37 1.55
N ARG A 351 -6.63 15.47 1.93
CA ARG A 351 -7.20 16.42 0.96
C ARG A 351 -6.14 17.07 0.07
N ALA A 352 -5.00 17.45 0.63
CA ALA A 352 -3.90 18.00 -0.14
C ALA A 352 -3.29 16.95 -1.08
N MET A 353 -3.25 15.68 -0.67
CA MET A 353 -2.86 14.57 -1.54
C MET A 353 -3.83 14.34 -2.70
N GLU A 354 -5.11 14.62 -2.50
CA GLU A 354 -6.13 14.50 -3.53
C GLU A 354 -6.09 15.64 -4.55
N THR A 355 -5.97 16.90 -4.09
CA THR A 355 -6.22 18.09 -4.90
C THR A 355 -5.03 18.99 -5.12
N GLY A 356 -4.01 18.94 -4.29
CA GLY A 356 -2.86 19.83 -4.30
C GLY A 356 -1.51 19.13 -4.18
N TYR A 357 -1.40 17.99 -4.87
CA TYR A 357 -0.19 17.17 -4.86
C TYR A 357 0.95 17.81 -5.64
N ASN A 358 2.15 17.85 -5.03
CA ASN A 358 3.39 18.31 -5.63
C ASN A 358 3.29 19.72 -6.24
N VAL A 359 2.81 20.67 -5.45
CA VAL A 359 2.64 22.06 -5.87
C VAL A 359 3.93 22.87 -5.72
N GLY A 360 4.14 23.86 -6.60
CA GLY A 360 5.35 24.68 -6.59
C GLY A 360 6.61 23.89 -6.97
N GLU A 361 7.75 24.40 -6.57
CA GLU A 361 9.05 23.75 -6.72
C GLU A 361 9.72 23.59 -5.36
N VAL A 362 10.20 22.42 -5.06
CA VAL A 362 11.08 22.15 -3.90
C VAL A 362 12.40 21.64 -4.43
N ARG A 363 13.49 22.28 -3.98
CA ARG A 363 14.86 21.82 -4.24
C ARG A 363 15.57 21.57 -2.93
N SER A 364 16.41 20.56 -2.91
CA SER A 364 17.21 20.21 -1.76
C SER A 364 18.71 20.26 -2.07
N ASN A 365 19.52 20.54 -1.06
CA ASN A 365 20.97 20.35 -1.14
C ASN A 365 21.36 18.87 -1.33
N HIS A 366 20.41 17.94 -1.22
CA HIS A 366 20.61 16.50 -1.44
C HIS A 366 20.00 15.96 -2.74
N ASP A 367 19.45 16.77 -3.61
CA ASP A 367 18.83 16.33 -4.87
C ASP A 367 19.80 15.60 -5.81
N ALA A 368 21.10 15.95 -5.75
CA ALA A 368 22.15 15.29 -6.50
C ALA A 368 22.69 14.00 -5.85
N LEU A 369 22.35 13.75 -4.59
CA LEU A 369 22.82 12.61 -3.84
C LEU A 369 21.86 11.44 -4.03
N THR A 370 22.24 10.52 -4.88
CA THR A 370 21.55 9.25 -5.06
C THR A 370 22.43 8.12 -4.55
N ARG A 371 21.79 7.08 -4.01
CA ARG A 371 22.40 5.82 -3.64
C ARG A 371 21.87 4.73 -4.57
N THR A 372 22.54 3.61 -4.59
CA THR A 372 22.06 2.44 -5.34
C THR A 372 21.90 1.24 -4.42
N ALA A 373 20.90 0.46 -4.69
CA ALA A 373 20.69 -0.84 -4.07
C ALA A 373 20.18 -1.85 -5.09
N ILE A 374 20.40 -3.14 -4.82
CA ILE A 374 19.83 -4.22 -5.64
C ILE A 374 18.40 -4.46 -5.12
N PRO A 375 17.36 -4.23 -5.93
CA PRO A 375 16.00 -4.57 -5.55
C PRO A 375 15.83 -6.07 -5.34
N PRO A 376 14.88 -6.50 -4.51
CA PRO A 376 14.61 -7.93 -4.28
C PRO A 376 14.33 -8.72 -5.57
N ALA A 377 13.78 -8.09 -6.60
CA ALA A 377 13.50 -8.71 -7.89
C ALA A 377 14.75 -9.00 -8.78
N GLY A 378 15.96 -8.71 -8.29
CA GLY A 378 17.18 -9.05 -9.02
C GLY A 378 17.47 -8.20 -10.26
N GLY A 379 16.88 -7.05 -10.43
CA GLY A 379 16.98 -6.18 -11.61
C GLY A 379 18.27 -5.34 -11.72
N GLY A 380 19.37 -5.72 -11.06
CA GLY A 380 20.60 -4.92 -10.98
C GLY A 380 20.49 -3.76 -9.98
N HIS A 381 21.54 -2.97 -9.90
CA HIS A 381 21.55 -1.79 -9.02
C HIS A 381 20.52 -0.74 -9.48
N ARG A 382 19.72 -0.26 -8.56
CA ARG A 382 18.72 0.80 -8.79
C ARG A 382 19.00 1.98 -7.88
N PRO A 383 18.94 3.21 -8.40
CA PRO A 383 19.13 4.40 -7.58
C PRO A 383 17.92 4.66 -6.68
N TYR A 384 18.18 5.28 -5.54
CA TYR A 384 17.15 5.88 -4.67
C TYR A 384 17.67 7.21 -4.11
N ASN A 385 16.75 8.10 -3.77
CA ASN A 385 17.12 9.42 -3.24
C ASN A 385 17.45 9.33 -1.74
N SER A 386 18.57 9.90 -1.33
CA SER A 386 18.97 10.01 0.08
C SER A 386 18.00 10.86 0.90
N LEU A 387 17.35 11.84 0.26
CA LEU A 387 16.29 12.66 0.84
C LEU A 387 15.06 12.59 -0.06
N GLY A 388 13.93 12.16 0.50
CA GLY A 388 12.62 12.30 -0.11
C GLY A 388 11.97 13.59 0.35
N HIS A 389 11.30 14.32 -0.55
CA HIS A 389 10.51 15.49 -0.17
C HIS A 389 9.34 15.71 -1.13
N ILE A 390 8.27 16.29 -0.61
CA ILE A 390 7.10 16.69 -1.38
C ILE A 390 6.40 17.86 -0.71
N LEU A 391 5.93 18.80 -1.52
CA LEU A 391 5.10 19.90 -1.08
C LEU A 391 3.66 19.72 -1.54
N LEU A 392 2.75 19.78 -0.61
CA LEU A 392 1.31 19.66 -0.83
C LEU A 392 0.62 20.96 -0.47
N HIS A 393 -0.51 21.26 -1.11
CA HIS A 393 -1.32 22.42 -0.83
C HIS A 393 -2.78 22.06 -0.61
N ASP A 394 -3.30 22.37 0.54
CA ASP A 394 -4.72 22.35 0.81
C ASP A 394 -5.31 23.74 0.59
N ALA A 395 -5.75 24.01 -0.63
CA ALA A 395 -6.28 25.33 -1.02
C ALA A 395 -7.50 25.75 -0.17
N LYS A 396 -8.33 24.78 0.29
CA LYS A 396 -9.50 25.09 1.12
C LYS A 396 -9.11 25.50 2.54
N ALA A 397 -8.04 24.93 3.10
CA ALA A 397 -7.52 25.29 4.41
C ALA A 397 -6.51 26.44 4.34
N GLY A 398 -6.02 26.82 3.15
CA GLY A 398 -4.95 27.77 2.96
C GLY A 398 -3.62 27.31 3.58
N LYS A 399 -3.35 26.00 3.59
CA LYS A 399 -2.18 25.41 4.25
C LYS A 399 -1.32 24.65 3.25
N TYR A 400 -0.01 24.72 3.46
CA TYR A 400 0.95 23.85 2.80
C TYR A 400 1.45 22.80 3.79
N PHE A 401 1.75 21.62 3.26
CA PHE A 401 2.38 20.54 3.99
C PHE A 401 3.65 20.13 3.26
N LEU A 402 4.78 20.26 3.93
CA LEU A 402 6.07 19.85 3.41
C LEU A 402 6.49 18.58 4.15
N LEU A 403 6.53 17.45 3.46
CA LEU A 403 7.09 16.21 3.98
C LEU A 403 8.55 16.12 3.58
N ALA A 404 9.40 15.67 4.49
CA ALA A 404 10.79 15.34 4.22
C ALA A 404 11.17 14.04 4.92
N THR A 405 11.85 13.13 4.20
CA THR A 405 12.28 11.83 4.73
C THR A 405 13.77 11.65 4.52
N ASN A 406 14.50 11.47 5.61
CA ASN A 406 15.89 11.02 5.53
C ASN A 406 15.91 9.51 5.26
N ASN A 407 16.48 9.12 4.14
CA ASN A 407 16.54 7.73 3.68
C ASN A 407 17.91 7.08 3.98
N GLU A 408 18.74 7.75 4.80
CA GLU A 408 20.08 7.31 5.15
C GLU A 408 20.18 6.87 6.62
N ALA A 409 21.16 6.01 6.86
CA ALA A 409 21.52 5.56 8.21
C ALA A 409 22.28 6.63 9.03
N ALA A 410 22.54 7.80 8.45
CA ALA A 410 23.17 8.94 9.09
C ALA A 410 22.21 10.11 9.17
N SER A 411 22.43 11.03 10.13
CA SER A 411 21.70 12.30 10.15
C SER A 411 22.05 13.15 8.94
N LEU A 412 21.04 13.85 8.38
CA LEU A 412 21.20 14.77 7.25
C LEU A 412 20.92 16.20 7.68
N GLU A 413 21.86 17.11 7.41
CA GLU A 413 21.63 18.56 7.41
C GLU A 413 20.93 18.91 6.11
N ILE A 414 19.66 19.31 6.18
CA ILE A 414 18.85 19.60 5.01
C ILE A 414 18.66 21.10 4.81
N THR A 415 18.69 21.52 3.54
CA THR A 415 18.27 22.84 3.10
C THR A 415 17.25 22.65 2.00
N LEU A 416 16.00 23.03 2.25
CA LEU A 416 14.90 22.94 1.30
C LEU A 416 14.54 24.33 0.82
N SER A 417 14.68 24.57 -0.48
CA SER A 417 14.28 25.83 -1.15
C SER A 417 12.91 25.65 -1.79
N LEU A 418 11.95 26.44 -1.36
CA LEU A 418 10.56 26.45 -1.85
C LEU A 418 10.38 27.63 -2.79
N SER A 419 9.79 27.42 -3.96
CA SER A 419 9.49 28.48 -4.93
C SER A 419 8.24 28.17 -5.74
N LYS A 420 7.75 29.17 -6.48
CA LYS A 420 6.54 29.06 -7.32
C LYS A 420 5.32 28.56 -6.55
N LEU A 421 5.16 29.03 -5.33
CA LEU A 421 4.00 28.68 -4.52
C LEU A 421 2.73 29.27 -5.16
N PRO A 422 1.58 28.53 -5.15
CA PRO A 422 0.31 29.09 -5.64
C PRO A 422 -0.13 30.35 -4.90
N THR A 423 0.18 30.45 -3.61
CA THR A 423 -0.05 31.64 -2.76
C THR A 423 1.16 31.89 -1.89
N ASP A 424 1.34 33.14 -1.43
CA ASP A 424 2.41 33.47 -0.49
C ASP A 424 2.13 32.93 0.91
N LEU A 425 3.18 32.63 1.67
CA LEU A 425 3.06 32.22 3.05
C LEU A 425 2.80 33.44 3.96
N LYS A 426 1.84 33.34 4.85
CA LYS A 426 1.50 34.34 5.85
C LYS A 426 2.44 34.31 7.07
N SER A 427 3.00 33.14 7.36
CA SER A 427 3.92 32.92 8.47
C SER A 427 5.25 32.38 7.97
N LEU A 428 6.34 32.79 8.63
CA LEU A 428 7.67 32.22 8.43
C LEU A 428 7.97 31.06 9.40
N ASP A 429 7.02 30.64 10.19
CA ASP A 429 7.16 29.53 11.11
C ASP A 429 6.57 28.26 10.51
N ALA A 430 7.44 27.26 10.34
CA ALA A 430 7.08 25.92 9.91
C ALA A 430 6.99 25.02 11.17
N ARG A 431 5.79 24.55 11.49
CA ARG A 431 5.60 23.65 12.62
C ARG A 431 5.75 22.20 12.17
N ASP A 432 6.74 21.50 12.70
CA ASP A 432 6.84 20.05 12.55
C ASP A 432 5.86 19.36 13.51
N GLU A 433 4.80 18.80 12.96
CA GLU A 433 3.74 18.18 13.74
C GLU A 433 4.17 16.88 14.44
N HIS A 434 5.19 16.21 13.91
CA HIS A 434 5.70 14.98 14.52
C HIS A 434 6.66 15.29 15.69
N ARG A 435 7.69 16.09 15.42
CA ARG A 435 8.71 16.44 16.44
C ARG A 435 8.24 17.52 17.43
N LYS A 436 7.06 18.14 17.16
CA LYS A 436 6.46 19.22 17.95
C LYS A 436 7.37 20.43 18.13
N GLN A 437 8.17 20.71 17.10
CA GLN A 437 9.10 21.85 17.08
C GLN A 437 8.74 22.82 15.95
N THR A 438 9.16 24.07 16.12
CA THR A 438 9.01 25.11 15.10
C THR A 438 10.36 25.36 14.47
N VAL A 439 10.39 25.38 13.11
CA VAL A 439 11.56 25.72 12.32
C VAL A 439 11.27 27.03 11.59
N ARG A 440 12.19 27.98 11.70
CA ARG A 440 12.05 29.30 11.06
C ARG A 440 12.41 29.22 9.58
N LEU A 441 11.49 29.63 8.71
CA LEU A 441 11.76 29.87 7.30
C LEU A 441 12.51 31.18 7.08
N GLN A 442 13.41 31.17 6.11
CA GLN A 442 14.06 32.40 5.63
C GLN A 442 13.42 32.77 4.29
N ARG A 443 12.89 34.00 4.19
CA ARG A 443 12.40 34.52 2.93
C ARG A 443 13.61 34.99 2.08
N SER A 444 13.74 34.45 0.87
CA SER A 444 14.81 34.79 -0.07
C SER A 444 14.31 35.61 -1.27
N GLY A 445 12.99 35.76 -1.41
CA GLY A 445 12.33 36.52 -2.48
C GLY A 445 10.81 36.42 -2.40
N PRO A 446 10.08 37.03 -3.35
CA PRO A 446 8.63 36.84 -3.46
C PRO A 446 8.32 35.37 -3.69
N GLN A 447 7.48 34.79 -2.84
CA GLN A 447 7.11 33.35 -2.88
C GLN A 447 8.32 32.38 -2.90
N GLN A 448 9.46 32.84 -2.32
CA GLN A 448 10.67 32.06 -2.20
C GLN A 448 11.11 31.95 -0.73
N PHE A 449 11.26 30.73 -0.27
CA PHE A 449 11.57 30.44 1.12
C PHE A 449 12.63 29.36 1.21
N THR A 450 13.42 29.41 2.26
CA THR A 450 14.42 28.40 2.60
C THR A 450 14.15 27.88 3.99
N LEU A 451 14.05 26.54 4.12
CA LEU A 451 13.99 25.83 5.37
C LEU A 451 15.31 25.10 5.60
N ARG A 452 15.88 25.25 6.78
CA ARG A 452 17.08 24.50 7.20
C ARG A 452 16.74 23.70 8.45
N ASP A 453 17.11 22.42 8.44
CA ASP A 453 16.86 21.53 9.56
C ASP A 453 17.84 20.36 9.54
N LYS A 454 17.82 19.56 10.59
CA LYS A 454 18.57 18.31 10.72
C LYS A 454 17.64 17.14 10.95
N LEU A 455 17.64 16.19 10.03
CA LEU A 455 16.85 14.97 10.16
C LEU A 455 17.73 13.84 10.74
N PRO A 456 17.25 13.15 11.78
CA PRO A 456 17.95 11.97 12.28
C PRO A 456 17.97 10.85 11.23
N PRO A 457 18.76 9.78 11.43
CA PRO A 457 18.75 8.61 10.55
C PRO A 457 17.33 8.08 10.38
N TYR A 458 16.93 7.84 9.12
CA TYR A 458 15.56 7.42 8.79
C TYR A 458 14.46 8.30 9.41
N GLY A 459 14.78 9.57 9.60
CA GLY A 459 13.88 10.55 10.19
C GLY A 459 12.81 11.01 9.19
N VAL A 460 11.65 11.34 9.72
CA VAL A 460 10.55 11.94 8.96
C VAL A 460 10.19 13.27 9.60
N ALA A 461 10.17 14.34 8.81
CA ALA A 461 9.63 15.63 9.21
C ALA A 461 8.33 15.91 8.46
N PHE A 462 7.39 16.51 9.18
CA PHE A 462 6.09 16.86 8.65
C PHE A 462 5.77 18.31 9.02
N TYR A 463 6.16 19.24 8.15
CA TYR A 463 5.98 20.67 8.39
C TYR A 463 4.64 21.16 7.87
N VAL A 464 3.92 21.91 8.70
CA VAL A 464 2.75 22.69 8.32
C VAL A 464 3.19 24.15 8.14
N LEU A 465 2.91 24.69 6.96
CA LEU A 465 3.20 26.07 6.58
C LEU A 465 1.88 26.80 6.32
N SER A 466 1.79 28.06 6.69
CA SER A 466 0.57 28.85 6.54
C SER A 466 0.85 30.29 6.08
#